data_f3d2ed5cd80fc781ecd4766e90380e38
#
_entry.id   f3d2ed5cd80fc781ecd4766e90380e38
#
_cell.length_a   1.000
_cell.length_b   1.000
_cell.length_c   1.000
_cell.angle_alpha   90.00
_cell.angle_beta   90.00
_cell.angle_gamma   90.00
#
_symmetry.space_group_name_H-M   'P 1'
#
loop_
_entity.id
_entity.type
_entity.pdbx_description
1 polymer ?
#
loop_
_entity_poly.entity_id
_entity_poly.type
_entity_poly.pdbx_seq_one_letter_code
_entity_poly.pdbx_strand_id
1 'polypeptide(L)'
;DLETATEIYTYIVDNTENPRTRLNAELNLIDIALENPTEKVLDDVEKKFEELVGEYGNQSITLQLQIAYANFLTFKKEEPEPAIAMLKESLELPMGRMTMAYVKLALGDILVFDQRFNEALILFTQVQKSVKNDVLGQDARFKVAQTSFYKGDFDWALTQLKVLRSST
;
A
#
# COMPACT_ATOMS: atom_id res chain seq x y z
N ASP A 1 -18.06 14.24 -8.24
CA ASP A 1 -18.85 14.50 -7.04
C ASP A 1 -18.83 13.27 -6.13
N LEU A 2 -18.38 13.43 -4.87
CA LEU A 2 -18.21 12.35 -3.91
C LEU A 2 -19.55 11.68 -3.55
N GLU A 3 -20.62 12.43 -3.48
CA GLU A 3 -21.97 11.93 -3.17
C GLU A 3 -22.41 10.92 -4.24
N THR A 4 -22.30 11.30 -5.52
CA THR A 4 -22.61 10.41 -6.64
C THR A 4 -21.71 9.16 -6.65
N ALA A 5 -20.41 9.31 -6.34
CA ALA A 5 -19.50 8.17 -6.27
C ALA A 5 -19.90 7.21 -5.14
N THR A 6 -20.27 7.74 -3.97
CA THR A 6 -20.78 6.95 -2.84
C THR A 6 -22.04 6.16 -3.22
N GLU A 7 -23.01 6.79 -3.86
CA GLU A 7 -24.23 6.12 -4.32
C GLU A 7 -23.92 4.97 -5.30
N ILE A 8 -23.03 5.20 -6.27
CA ILE A 8 -22.64 4.19 -7.26
C ILE A 8 -21.96 3.00 -6.58
N TYR A 9 -20.97 3.24 -5.72
CA TYR A 9 -20.26 2.14 -5.06
C TYR A 9 -21.17 1.38 -4.09
N THR A 10 -22.05 2.07 -3.36
CA THR A 10 -23.07 1.43 -2.50
C THR A 10 -23.97 0.53 -3.33
N TYR A 11 -24.48 1.03 -4.47
CA TYR A 11 -25.27 0.21 -5.37
C TYR A 11 -24.53 -1.04 -5.88
N ILE A 12 -23.24 -0.91 -6.20
CA ILE A 12 -22.41 -2.06 -6.63
C ILE A 12 -22.27 -3.08 -5.48
N VAL A 13 -22.00 -2.63 -4.26
CA VAL A 13 -21.89 -3.52 -3.09
C VAL A 13 -23.16 -4.33 -2.89
N ASP A 14 -24.34 -3.67 -2.99
CA ASP A 14 -25.62 -4.29 -2.71
C ASP A 14 -26.12 -5.22 -3.82
N ASN A 15 -25.68 -5.03 -5.06
CA ASN A 15 -26.24 -5.71 -6.22
C ASN A 15 -25.28 -6.63 -6.98
N THR A 16 -23.97 -6.63 -6.66
CA THR A 16 -23.02 -7.49 -7.36
C THR A 16 -22.86 -8.84 -6.68
N GLU A 17 -22.90 -9.92 -7.49
CA GLU A 17 -22.56 -11.27 -7.05
C GLU A 17 -21.05 -11.56 -7.18
N ASN A 18 -20.27 -10.68 -7.84
CA ASN A 18 -18.84 -10.87 -8.03
C ASN A 18 -18.05 -10.39 -6.82
N PRO A 19 -17.39 -11.31 -6.06
CA PRO A 19 -16.70 -10.93 -4.82
C PRO A 19 -15.58 -9.91 -5.03
N ARG A 20 -14.87 -9.99 -6.16
CA ARG A 20 -13.79 -9.04 -6.48
C ARG A 20 -14.33 -7.63 -6.78
N THR A 21 -15.43 -7.56 -7.53
CA THR A 21 -16.09 -6.28 -7.82
C THR A 21 -16.64 -5.65 -6.54
N ARG A 22 -17.24 -6.46 -5.68
CA ARG A 22 -17.74 -6.05 -4.37
C ARG A 22 -16.61 -5.50 -3.49
N LEU A 23 -15.53 -6.26 -3.33
CA LEU A 23 -14.38 -5.83 -2.54
C LEU A 23 -13.79 -4.50 -3.07
N ASN A 24 -13.64 -4.34 -4.39
CA ASN A 24 -13.16 -3.10 -4.96
C ASN A 24 -14.11 -1.91 -4.66
N ALA A 25 -15.42 -2.11 -4.71
CA ALA A 25 -16.38 -1.07 -4.37
C ALA A 25 -16.32 -0.70 -2.87
N GLU A 26 -16.19 -1.69 -1.98
CA GLU A 26 -16.00 -1.46 -0.55
C GLU A 26 -14.72 -0.65 -0.25
N LEU A 27 -13.61 -0.99 -0.89
CA LEU A 27 -12.36 -0.24 -0.73
C LEU A 27 -12.49 1.21 -1.21
N ASN A 28 -13.19 1.46 -2.32
CA ASN A 28 -13.45 2.83 -2.78
C ASN A 28 -14.36 3.61 -1.82
N LEU A 29 -15.35 2.97 -1.19
CA LEU A 29 -16.16 3.61 -0.15
C LEU A 29 -15.32 3.98 1.08
N ILE A 30 -14.38 3.13 1.46
CA ILE A 30 -13.42 3.43 2.53
C ILE A 30 -12.54 4.62 2.15
N ASP A 31 -11.99 4.65 0.94
CA ASP A 31 -11.16 5.77 0.47
C ASP A 31 -11.92 7.10 0.51
N ILE A 32 -13.18 7.11 0.08
CA ILE A 32 -14.06 8.29 0.16
C ILE A 32 -14.27 8.71 1.63
N ALA A 33 -14.54 7.76 2.54
CA ALA A 33 -14.73 8.05 3.95
C ALA A 33 -13.47 8.63 4.61
N LEU A 34 -12.30 8.26 4.12
CA LEU A 34 -10.99 8.70 4.64
C LEU A 34 -10.49 10.04 4.06
N GLU A 35 -11.22 10.72 3.17
CA GLU A 35 -10.80 12.02 2.65
C GLU A 35 -10.76 13.11 3.74
N ASN A 36 -11.78 13.15 4.61
CA ASN A 36 -11.85 14.07 5.74
C ASN A 36 -12.46 13.38 6.97
N PRO A 37 -11.77 12.39 7.57
CA PRO A 37 -12.35 11.54 8.59
C PRO A 37 -12.45 12.26 9.94
N THR A 38 -13.54 12.01 10.67
CA THR A 38 -13.65 12.22 12.11
C THR A 38 -13.12 10.98 12.85
N GLU A 39 -12.86 11.10 14.16
CA GLU A 39 -12.44 9.96 14.98
C GLU A 39 -13.44 8.80 14.88
N LYS A 40 -14.74 9.10 14.93
CA LYS A 40 -15.79 8.09 14.76
C LYS A 40 -15.70 7.38 13.40
N VAL A 41 -15.42 8.12 12.32
CA VAL A 41 -15.25 7.52 10.98
C VAL A 41 -14.04 6.60 10.94
N LEU A 42 -12.94 6.96 11.61
CA LEU A 42 -11.77 6.08 11.70
C LEU A 42 -12.11 4.77 12.41
N ASP A 43 -12.87 4.80 13.51
CA ASP A 43 -13.30 3.59 14.22
C ASP A 43 -14.26 2.73 13.37
N ASP A 44 -15.18 3.36 12.65
CA ASP A 44 -16.11 2.64 11.75
C ASP A 44 -15.36 2.00 10.56
N VAL A 45 -14.36 2.68 10.00
CA VAL A 45 -13.51 2.16 8.93
C VAL A 45 -12.63 1.01 9.42
N GLU A 46 -12.08 1.09 10.63
CA GLU A 46 -11.29 0.00 11.22
C GLU A 46 -12.12 -1.28 11.32
N LYS A 47 -13.33 -1.19 11.91
CA LYS A 47 -14.27 -2.32 11.98
C LYS A 47 -14.59 -2.90 10.60
N LYS A 48 -14.78 -2.01 9.61
CA LYS A 48 -15.05 -2.44 8.24
C LYS A 48 -13.87 -3.21 7.65
N PHE A 49 -12.63 -2.78 7.88
CA PHE A 49 -11.45 -3.53 7.47
C PHE A 49 -11.38 -4.90 8.16
N GLU A 50 -11.63 -4.97 9.46
CA GLU A 50 -11.66 -6.23 10.21
C GLU A 50 -12.72 -7.21 9.65
N GLU A 51 -13.92 -6.72 9.34
CA GLU A 51 -14.98 -7.50 8.69
C GLU A 51 -14.53 -8.03 7.32
N LEU A 52 -13.96 -7.16 6.47
CA LEU A 52 -13.49 -7.54 5.14
C LEU A 52 -12.34 -8.55 5.22
N VAL A 53 -11.37 -8.36 6.11
CA VAL A 53 -10.29 -9.34 6.32
C VAL A 53 -10.83 -10.66 6.84
N GLY A 54 -11.84 -10.65 7.72
CA GLY A 54 -12.53 -11.86 8.20
C GLY A 54 -13.27 -12.60 7.09
N GLU A 55 -13.91 -11.88 6.16
CA GLU A 55 -14.65 -12.45 5.03
C GLU A 55 -13.73 -12.98 3.93
N TYR A 56 -12.75 -12.17 3.51
CA TYR A 56 -11.92 -12.47 2.33
C TYR A 56 -10.60 -13.16 2.67
N GLY A 57 -10.11 -13.04 3.89
CA GLY A 57 -8.82 -13.59 4.32
C GLY A 57 -7.60 -12.94 3.65
N ASN A 58 -6.42 -13.44 4.01
CA ASN A 58 -5.16 -13.05 3.37
C ASN A 58 -4.83 -14.03 2.23
N GLN A 59 -5.17 -13.66 1.02
CA GLN A 59 -5.01 -14.49 -0.19
C GLN A 59 -4.35 -13.66 -1.31
N SER A 60 -3.74 -14.34 -2.28
CA SER A 60 -3.10 -13.69 -3.44
C SER A 60 -4.06 -12.77 -4.24
N ILE A 61 -5.35 -13.07 -4.22
CA ILE A 61 -6.38 -12.29 -4.93
C ILE A 61 -6.94 -11.12 -4.11
N THR A 62 -6.65 -11.07 -2.81
CA THR A 62 -7.14 -10.04 -1.87
C THR A 62 -6.02 -9.13 -1.35
N LEU A 63 -4.83 -9.16 -1.94
CA LEU A 63 -3.67 -8.37 -1.50
C LEU A 63 -3.93 -6.86 -1.49
N GLN A 64 -4.82 -6.37 -2.34
CA GLN A 64 -5.27 -4.97 -2.31
C GLN A 64 -5.91 -4.60 -0.96
N LEU A 65 -6.73 -5.49 -0.39
CA LEU A 65 -7.32 -5.31 0.94
C LEU A 65 -6.23 -5.25 2.02
N GLN A 66 -5.26 -6.16 1.97
CA GLN A 66 -4.16 -6.19 2.94
C GLN A 66 -3.33 -4.90 2.88
N ILE A 67 -3.02 -4.41 1.68
CA ILE A 67 -2.28 -3.16 1.49
C ILE A 67 -3.10 -1.96 2.00
N ALA A 68 -4.39 -1.89 1.67
CA ALA A 68 -5.26 -0.80 2.10
C ALA A 68 -5.38 -0.76 3.63
N TYR A 69 -5.60 -1.91 4.27
CA TYR A 69 -5.69 -1.98 5.73
C TYR A 69 -4.36 -1.66 6.41
N ALA A 70 -3.23 -2.17 5.89
CA ALA A 70 -1.91 -1.85 6.41
C ALA A 70 -1.60 -0.34 6.30
N ASN A 71 -1.96 0.31 5.19
CA ASN A 71 -1.83 1.77 5.04
C ASN A 71 -2.72 2.52 6.04
N PHE A 72 -3.96 2.08 6.25
CA PHE A 72 -4.87 2.67 7.23
C PHE A 72 -4.29 2.59 8.65
N LEU A 73 -3.87 1.41 9.09
CA LEU A 73 -3.26 1.20 10.40
C LEU A 73 -2.03 2.11 10.59
N THR A 74 -1.18 2.21 9.56
CA THR A 74 0.06 3.00 9.65
C THR A 74 -0.19 4.50 9.62
N PHE A 75 -0.93 5.00 8.61
CA PHE A 75 -0.98 6.43 8.30
C PHE A 75 -2.19 7.16 8.92
N LYS A 76 -3.17 6.43 9.41
CA LYS A 76 -4.36 7.01 10.07
C LYS A 76 -4.44 6.67 11.56
N LYS A 77 -4.00 5.47 11.95
CA LYS A 77 -4.00 5.03 13.35
C LYS A 77 -2.61 5.16 14.02
N GLU A 78 -1.55 5.40 13.25
CA GLU A 78 -0.16 5.47 13.72
C GLU A 78 0.32 4.15 14.35
N GLU A 79 -0.18 3.03 13.85
CA GLU A 79 0.12 1.67 14.31
C GLU A 79 0.86 0.87 13.22
N PRO A 80 2.17 1.11 12.98
CA PRO A 80 2.91 0.45 11.90
C PRO A 80 3.21 -1.04 12.16
N GLU A 81 3.36 -1.48 13.42
CA GLU A 81 3.79 -2.86 13.72
C GLU A 81 2.79 -3.94 13.23
N PRO A 82 1.46 -3.86 13.50
CA PRO A 82 0.52 -4.82 12.95
C PRO A 82 0.47 -4.77 11.41
N ALA A 83 0.62 -3.60 10.81
CA ALA A 83 0.69 -3.44 9.35
C ALA A 83 1.93 -4.13 8.75
N ILE A 84 3.09 -3.98 9.37
CA ILE A 84 4.34 -4.66 8.98
C ILE A 84 4.18 -6.18 9.06
N ALA A 85 3.61 -6.69 10.15
CA ALA A 85 3.39 -8.12 10.34
C ALA A 85 2.46 -8.68 9.24
N MET A 86 1.34 -8.01 8.97
CA MET A 86 0.37 -8.37 7.94
C MET A 86 0.99 -8.44 6.55
N LEU A 87 1.75 -7.42 6.13
CA LEU A 87 2.35 -7.42 4.80
C LEU A 87 3.53 -8.38 4.68
N LYS A 88 4.28 -8.67 5.76
CA LYS A 88 5.29 -9.73 5.76
C LYS A 88 4.64 -11.11 5.55
N GLU A 89 3.54 -11.39 6.22
CA GLU A 89 2.76 -12.62 5.97
C GLU A 89 2.25 -12.68 4.53
N SER A 90 1.74 -11.57 4.00
CA SER A 90 1.28 -11.50 2.60
C SER A 90 2.40 -11.82 1.59
N LEU A 91 3.66 -11.49 1.88
CA LEU A 91 4.79 -11.79 1.00
C LEU A 91 5.14 -13.28 0.91
N GLU A 92 4.66 -14.12 1.84
CA GLU A 92 4.81 -15.58 1.80
C GLU A 92 3.81 -16.25 0.83
N LEU A 93 2.80 -15.51 0.37
CA LEU A 93 1.81 -16.04 -0.57
C LEU A 93 2.37 -16.16 -1.99
N PRO A 94 1.93 -17.18 -2.75
CA PRO A 94 2.30 -17.28 -4.16
C PRO A 94 1.70 -16.12 -4.96
N MET A 95 2.54 -15.31 -5.59
CA MET A 95 2.10 -14.17 -6.39
C MET A 95 3.04 -13.86 -7.55
N GLY A 96 2.52 -13.16 -8.55
CA GLY A 96 3.29 -12.69 -9.69
C GLY A 96 4.28 -11.57 -9.30
N ARG A 97 5.33 -11.41 -10.13
CA ARG A 97 6.40 -10.42 -9.91
C ARG A 97 5.89 -9.00 -9.69
N MET A 98 4.90 -8.57 -10.47
CA MET A 98 4.33 -7.22 -10.35
C MET A 98 3.56 -7.05 -9.04
N THR A 99 2.74 -8.02 -8.67
CA THR A 99 2.00 -8.02 -7.40
C THR A 99 2.95 -7.99 -6.20
N MET A 100 4.01 -8.81 -6.24
CA MET A 100 5.06 -8.79 -5.21
C MET A 100 5.76 -7.42 -5.11
N ALA A 101 5.97 -6.75 -6.24
CA ALA A 101 6.53 -5.40 -6.25
C ALA A 101 5.61 -4.40 -5.52
N TYR A 102 4.30 -4.44 -5.76
CA TYR A 102 3.33 -3.59 -5.05
C TYR A 102 3.35 -3.82 -3.55
N VAL A 103 3.31 -5.08 -3.10
CA VAL A 103 3.35 -5.40 -1.66
C VAL A 103 4.67 -4.93 -1.02
N LYS A 104 5.81 -5.12 -1.71
CA LYS A 104 7.12 -4.65 -1.22
C LYS A 104 7.22 -3.13 -1.15
N LEU A 105 6.64 -2.41 -2.12
CA LEU A 105 6.60 -0.95 -2.08
C LEU A 105 5.77 -0.46 -0.89
N ALA A 106 4.57 -1.01 -0.70
CA ALA A 106 3.71 -0.67 0.44
C ALA A 106 4.40 -0.95 1.78
N LEU A 107 4.97 -2.14 1.96
CA LEU A 107 5.73 -2.47 3.16
C LEU A 107 6.94 -1.55 3.36
N GLY A 108 7.63 -1.20 2.28
CA GLY A 108 8.75 -0.27 2.33
C GLY A 108 8.34 1.11 2.83
N ASP A 109 7.21 1.65 2.36
CA ASP A 109 6.67 2.94 2.81
C ASP A 109 6.32 2.93 4.30
N ILE A 110 5.71 1.83 4.77
CA ILE A 110 5.41 1.63 6.20
C ILE A 110 6.68 1.57 7.03
N LEU A 111 7.71 0.86 6.56
CA LEU A 111 9.01 0.79 7.23
C LEU A 111 9.73 2.15 7.27
N VAL A 112 9.56 2.99 6.24
CA VAL A 112 10.06 4.38 6.26
C VAL A 112 9.34 5.20 7.32
N PHE A 113 8.01 5.07 7.43
CA PHE A 113 7.23 5.72 8.47
C PHE A 113 7.72 5.32 9.87
N ASP A 114 8.00 4.04 10.08
CA ASP A 114 8.54 3.48 11.33
C ASP A 114 10.06 3.70 11.49
N GLN A 115 10.69 4.51 10.65
CA GLN A 115 12.12 4.83 10.65
C GLN A 115 13.07 3.63 10.49
N ARG A 116 12.56 2.51 9.99
CA ARG A 116 13.33 1.29 9.68
C ARG A 116 13.95 1.37 8.28
N PHE A 117 14.73 2.43 8.04
CA PHE A 117 15.23 2.81 6.72
C PHE A 117 16.04 1.71 6.02
N ASN A 118 16.84 0.95 6.75
CA ASN A 118 17.65 -0.13 6.15
C ASN A 118 16.78 -1.25 5.58
N GLU A 119 15.71 -1.64 6.29
CA GLU A 119 14.77 -2.65 5.81
C GLU A 119 13.99 -2.14 4.60
N ALA A 120 13.53 -0.90 4.63
CA ALA A 120 12.86 -0.26 3.49
C ALA A 120 13.77 -0.23 2.25
N LEU A 121 15.04 0.18 2.39
CA LEU A 121 16.03 0.22 1.30
C LEU A 121 16.24 -1.15 0.66
N ILE A 122 16.24 -2.23 1.44
CA ILE A 122 16.35 -3.60 0.92
C ILE A 122 15.16 -3.91 0.00
N LEU A 123 13.92 -3.63 0.44
CA LEU A 123 12.72 -3.90 -0.33
C LEU A 123 12.66 -3.05 -1.61
N PHE A 124 12.89 -1.76 -1.53
CA PHE A 124 12.90 -0.87 -2.69
C PHE A 124 13.97 -1.28 -3.71
N THR A 125 15.17 -1.65 -3.24
CA THR A 125 16.24 -2.15 -4.12
C THR A 125 15.86 -3.46 -4.81
N GLN A 126 15.17 -4.37 -4.12
CA GLN A 126 14.65 -5.60 -4.71
C GLN A 126 13.63 -5.31 -5.80
N VAL A 127 12.70 -4.38 -5.57
CA VAL A 127 11.71 -3.95 -6.58
C VAL A 127 12.41 -3.32 -7.77
N GLN A 128 13.32 -2.37 -7.55
CA GLN A 128 14.11 -1.71 -8.60
C GLN A 128 14.82 -2.73 -9.51
N LYS A 129 15.36 -3.81 -8.96
CA LYS A 129 16.05 -4.86 -9.73
C LYS A 129 15.08 -5.77 -10.47
N SER A 130 13.94 -6.12 -9.87
CA SER A 130 13.00 -7.07 -10.44
C SER A 130 12.16 -6.49 -11.58
N VAL A 131 11.82 -5.21 -11.53
CA VAL A 131 10.94 -4.50 -12.49
C VAL A 131 11.58 -3.21 -13.03
N LYS A 132 12.88 -3.21 -13.26
CA LYS A 132 13.70 -2.01 -13.57
C LYS A 132 13.25 -1.18 -14.77
N ASN A 133 12.59 -1.78 -15.74
CA ASN A 133 12.11 -1.13 -16.98
C ASN A 133 10.62 -0.74 -16.89
N ASP A 134 10.03 -0.83 -15.72
CA ASP A 134 8.64 -0.51 -15.44
C ASP A 134 8.53 0.76 -14.60
N VAL A 135 7.37 1.38 -14.60
CA VAL A 135 7.06 2.54 -13.75
C VAL A 135 7.31 2.23 -12.26
N LEU A 136 6.98 1.01 -11.81
CA LEU A 136 7.27 0.59 -10.43
C LEU A 136 8.77 0.53 -10.12
N GLY A 137 9.59 0.16 -11.08
CA GLY A 137 11.06 0.18 -10.92
C GLY A 137 11.62 1.59 -10.82
N GLN A 138 11.03 2.56 -11.53
CA GLN A 138 11.38 3.98 -11.41
C GLN A 138 10.91 4.56 -10.06
N ASP A 139 9.69 4.23 -9.64
CA ASP A 139 9.16 4.61 -8.33
C ASP A 139 10.04 4.04 -7.21
N ALA A 140 10.37 2.76 -7.26
CA ALA A 140 11.29 2.14 -6.31
C ALA A 140 12.66 2.85 -6.24
N ARG A 141 13.22 3.28 -7.37
CA ARG A 141 14.46 4.05 -7.40
C ARG A 141 14.30 5.42 -6.74
N PHE A 142 13.20 6.11 -6.99
CA PHE A 142 12.90 7.36 -6.32
C PHE A 142 12.79 7.17 -4.79
N LYS A 143 12.10 6.12 -4.35
CA LYS A 143 11.98 5.76 -2.93
C LYS A 143 13.33 5.40 -2.28
N VAL A 144 14.23 4.73 -3.01
CA VAL A 144 15.62 4.51 -2.56
C VAL A 144 16.33 5.84 -2.32
N ALA A 145 16.23 6.78 -3.26
CA ALA A 145 16.85 8.10 -3.11
C ALA A 145 16.27 8.88 -1.92
N GLN A 146 14.95 8.91 -1.80
CA GLN A 146 14.24 9.60 -0.73
C GLN A 146 14.58 8.99 0.66
N THR A 147 14.57 7.68 0.78
CA THR A 147 14.89 6.97 2.03
C THR A 147 16.35 7.17 2.43
N SER A 148 17.27 7.14 1.45
CA SER A 148 18.69 7.42 1.67
C SER A 148 18.90 8.85 2.16
N PHE A 149 18.14 9.81 1.61
CA PHE A 149 18.15 11.19 2.09
C PHE A 149 17.68 11.28 3.56
N TYR A 150 16.58 10.65 3.93
CA TYR A 150 16.09 10.63 5.31
C TYR A 150 17.08 9.97 6.27
N LYS A 151 17.79 8.96 5.81
CA LYS A 151 18.85 8.31 6.59
C LYS A 151 20.13 9.15 6.73
N GLY A 152 20.31 10.18 5.91
CA GLY A 152 21.50 11.02 5.87
C GLY A 152 22.56 10.59 4.85
N ASP A 153 22.29 9.59 4.00
CA ASP A 153 23.20 9.12 2.94
C ASP A 153 23.06 9.99 1.68
N PHE A 154 23.39 11.29 1.78
CA PHE A 154 23.12 12.29 0.75
C PHE A 154 23.81 12.04 -0.59
N ASP A 155 25.07 11.56 -0.60
CA ASP A 155 25.81 11.27 -1.83
C ASP A 155 25.16 10.11 -2.59
N TRP A 156 24.69 9.08 -1.89
CA TRP A 156 23.96 7.97 -2.50
C TRP A 156 22.59 8.42 -3.03
N ALA A 157 21.87 9.21 -2.27
CA ALA A 157 20.60 9.79 -2.71
C ALA A 157 20.76 10.60 -4.00
N LEU A 158 21.77 11.46 -4.07
CA LEU A 158 22.07 12.27 -5.26
C LEU A 158 22.42 11.40 -6.47
N THR A 159 23.17 10.31 -6.27
CA THR A 159 23.53 9.37 -7.33
C THR A 159 22.29 8.68 -7.91
N GLN A 160 21.35 8.22 -7.08
CA GLN A 160 20.11 7.61 -7.53
C GLN A 160 19.24 8.59 -8.34
N LEU A 161 19.14 9.86 -7.89
CA LEU A 161 18.38 10.89 -8.60
C LEU A 161 19.00 11.26 -9.97
N LYS A 162 20.32 11.28 -10.07
CA LYS A 162 21.00 11.50 -11.36
C LYS A 162 20.70 10.39 -12.36
N VAL A 163 20.72 9.14 -11.94
CA VAL A 163 20.37 7.99 -12.80
C VAL A 163 18.89 8.06 -13.22
N LEU A 164 17.99 8.39 -12.31
CA LEU A 164 16.57 8.54 -12.61
C LEU A 164 16.35 9.60 -13.70
N ARG A 165 16.97 10.79 -13.55
CA ARG A 165 16.87 11.88 -14.52
C ARG A 165 17.39 11.50 -15.91
N SER A 166 18.40 10.62 -16.01
CA SER A 166 18.96 10.18 -17.30
C SER A 166 18.16 9.06 -17.96
N SER A 167 17.17 8.48 -17.28
CA SER A 167 16.35 7.37 -17.77
C SER A 167 14.93 7.80 -18.18
N THR A 168 14.60 9.07 -18.00
CA THR A 168 13.39 9.73 -18.51
C THR A 168 13.70 10.52 -19.78
#